data_ce2301595e4cd4a2afdde857bbf2a33f
#
_entry.id   ce2301595e4cd4a2afdde857bbf2a33f
#
_cell.length_a   1.000
_cell.length_b   1.000
_cell.length_c   1.000
_cell.angle_alpha   90.00
_cell.angle_beta   90.00
_cell.angle_gamma   90.00
#
_symmetry.space_group_name_H-M   'P 1'
#
loop_
_entity.id
_entity.type
_entity.pdbx_description
1 polymer ?
#
loop_
_entity_poly.entity_id
_entity_poly.type
_entity_poly.pdbx_seq_one_letter_code
_entity_poly.pdbx_strand_id
1 'polypeptide(L)'
;VPSISRDLTTRLLIPLALACAGLLLALWLVPHESRAVDAQLLGFPDSDITAHRARPWILGALCFLPAAAGLAYALSGTIARYLARQFLGIFAICFSALFAIWLLLDLQNNLSDLRGGKHMLATMGVFYGTRLPSIILLLLPYALLLSLLYCLGKLSKTREILAMIQTGHALPRVVAPLIAAGLLCTLLCAGLNYHWAPIAEGTGDEILQQAKGVPVTEASDVLYRNADKRRLWMVGAFPPDYEKGAPLRDVEVTTSGNDGTLLTRMAAKRARWNRQDRTWTFEQASTATFSPGMPPVYDVPDAPIVQHGWSETPWQLIKPGLPPSNLGIPDLNGWLQTNAGNETMLNPAPYLTQWHYRWALPAVCLVTVLLAAPLGIHFSRRASSGGVAMAVLLCGGLMFLTNFALSFGEAGYLSPALAAWLPDLVFSLIGLYLFQRRISGRPIYQTLRRMFHDE
;
A
#
# COMPACT_ATOMS: atom_id res chain seq x y z
N VAL A 1 -33.60 -11.71 -35.67
CA VAL A 1 -33.36 -10.46 -34.92
C VAL A 1 -33.75 -10.58 -33.42
N PRO A 2 -34.77 -11.35 -32.98
CA PRO A 2 -35.12 -11.41 -31.53
C PRO A 2 -34.18 -12.24 -30.67
N SER A 3 -33.30 -13.09 -31.23
CA SER A 3 -32.36 -13.89 -30.45
C SER A 3 -31.12 -13.11 -29.97
N ILE A 4 -30.71 -12.08 -30.69
CA ILE A 4 -29.55 -11.25 -30.34
C ILE A 4 -29.84 -10.36 -29.13
N SER A 5 -31.07 -9.86 -29.00
CA SER A 5 -31.48 -9.01 -27.87
C SER A 5 -31.58 -9.79 -26.56
N ARG A 6 -32.09 -11.02 -26.57
CA ARG A 6 -32.16 -11.90 -25.40
C ARG A 6 -30.79 -12.28 -24.88
N ASP A 7 -29.86 -12.54 -25.78
CA ASP A 7 -28.47 -12.87 -25.41
C ASP A 7 -27.72 -11.67 -24.78
N LEU A 8 -28.01 -10.45 -25.21
CA LEU A 8 -27.41 -9.24 -24.64
C LEU A 8 -27.99 -8.90 -23.26
N THR A 9 -29.31 -9.05 -23.09
CA THR A 9 -29.97 -8.81 -21.80
C THR A 9 -29.50 -9.80 -20.73
N THR A 10 -29.39 -11.10 -21.07
CA THR A 10 -28.87 -12.10 -20.12
C THR A 10 -27.41 -11.86 -19.74
N ARG A 11 -26.60 -11.32 -20.65
CA ARG A 11 -25.18 -10.97 -20.38
C ARG A 11 -25.02 -9.75 -19.49
N LEU A 12 -25.95 -8.80 -19.54
CA LEU A 12 -25.92 -7.60 -18.71
C LEU A 12 -26.41 -7.86 -17.28
N LEU A 13 -27.06 -9.00 -17.00
CA LEU A 13 -27.52 -9.36 -15.65
C LEU A 13 -26.35 -9.51 -14.67
N ILE A 14 -25.22 -10.11 -15.09
CA ILE A 14 -24.05 -10.27 -14.21
C ILE A 14 -23.42 -8.92 -13.84
N PRO A 15 -23.07 -8.02 -14.80
CA PRO A 15 -22.58 -6.69 -14.45
C PRO A 15 -23.58 -5.89 -13.60
N LEU A 16 -24.88 -6.02 -13.87
CA LEU A 16 -25.92 -5.34 -13.09
C LEU A 16 -25.96 -5.87 -11.65
N ALA A 17 -25.93 -7.19 -11.45
CA ALA A 17 -25.87 -7.78 -10.12
C ALA A 17 -24.60 -7.34 -9.35
N LEU A 18 -23.44 -7.31 -10.03
CA LEU A 18 -22.20 -6.81 -9.46
C LEU A 18 -22.27 -5.31 -9.15
N ALA A 19 -22.94 -4.51 -9.99
CA ALA A 19 -23.16 -3.09 -9.73
C ALA A 19 -24.09 -2.86 -8.52
N CYS A 20 -25.16 -3.66 -8.39
CA CYS A 20 -26.02 -3.62 -7.21
C CYS A 20 -25.26 -4.02 -5.94
N ALA A 21 -24.45 -5.07 -5.99
CA ALA A 21 -23.60 -5.47 -4.86
C ALA A 21 -22.56 -4.37 -4.52
N GLY A 22 -21.92 -3.78 -5.54
CA GLY A 22 -21.00 -2.65 -5.38
C GLY A 22 -21.69 -1.42 -4.77
N LEU A 23 -22.93 -1.13 -5.18
CA LEU A 23 -23.73 -0.05 -4.61
C LEU A 23 -24.04 -0.29 -3.12
N LEU A 24 -24.46 -1.50 -2.76
CA LEU A 24 -24.74 -1.86 -1.35
C LEU A 24 -23.47 -1.72 -0.50
N LEU A 25 -22.34 -2.21 -0.99
CA LEU A 25 -21.05 -2.04 -0.32
C LEU A 25 -20.64 -0.57 -0.20
N ALA A 26 -20.82 0.21 -1.27
CA ALA A 26 -20.49 1.63 -1.25
C ALA A 26 -21.39 2.40 -0.26
N LEU A 27 -22.69 2.13 -0.22
CA LEU A 27 -23.62 2.76 0.73
C LEU A 27 -23.29 2.43 2.19
N TRP A 28 -22.64 1.31 2.45
CA TRP A 28 -22.18 0.92 3.78
C TRP A 28 -20.80 1.47 4.12
N LEU A 29 -19.81 1.29 3.24
CA LEU A 29 -18.41 1.63 3.50
C LEU A 29 -18.10 3.13 3.35
N VAL A 30 -18.60 3.78 2.29
CA VAL A 30 -18.27 5.18 1.97
C VAL A 30 -18.71 6.15 3.06
N PRO A 31 -19.93 6.08 3.66
CA PRO A 31 -20.31 6.95 4.75
C PRO A 31 -19.50 6.70 6.03
N HIS A 32 -19.06 5.46 6.25
CA HIS A 32 -18.21 5.11 7.39
C HIS A 32 -16.83 5.75 7.23
N GLU A 33 -16.23 5.60 6.05
CA GLU A 33 -14.94 6.20 5.72
C GLU A 33 -15.01 7.74 5.71
N SER A 34 -16.09 8.34 5.19
CA SER A 34 -16.28 9.79 5.22
C SER A 34 -16.29 10.33 6.66
N ARG A 35 -17.00 9.67 7.57
CA ARG A 35 -17.01 10.04 8.99
C ARG A 35 -15.64 9.87 9.64
N ALA A 36 -14.90 8.83 9.28
CA ALA A 36 -13.53 8.62 9.77
C ALA A 36 -12.60 9.74 9.29
N VAL A 37 -12.68 10.13 8.01
CA VAL A 37 -11.92 11.23 7.43
C VAL A 37 -12.27 12.56 8.10
N ASP A 38 -13.56 12.89 8.25
CA ASP A 38 -14.00 14.13 8.92
C ASP A 38 -13.54 14.13 10.38
N ALA A 39 -13.64 13.01 11.07
CA ALA A 39 -13.14 12.87 12.42
C ALA A 39 -11.61 13.05 12.48
N GLN A 40 -10.87 12.55 11.53
CA GLN A 40 -9.43 12.71 11.41
C GLN A 40 -9.06 14.16 11.09
N LEU A 41 -9.75 14.85 10.19
CA LEU A 41 -9.48 16.22 9.78
C LEU A 41 -9.84 17.27 10.83
N LEU A 42 -10.73 16.98 11.77
CA LEU A 42 -11.16 17.90 12.85
C LEU A 42 -10.06 18.28 13.86
N GLY A 43 -8.82 18.03 13.60
CA GLY A 43 -7.69 18.40 14.46
C GLY A 43 -6.42 18.73 13.67
N PHE A 44 -6.53 18.83 12.33
CA PHE A 44 -5.36 18.90 11.43
C PHE A 44 -5.42 20.08 10.47
N PRO A 45 -5.00 21.28 10.88
CA PRO A 45 -4.92 22.41 9.96
C PRO A 45 -3.89 22.20 8.83
N ASP A 46 -2.86 21.35 9.04
CA ASP A 46 -1.70 21.23 8.12
C ASP A 46 -1.67 19.90 7.36
N SER A 47 -2.71 19.07 7.44
CA SER A 47 -2.78 17.84 6.64
C SER A 47 -3.28 18.17 5.23
N ASP A 48 -2.88 17.33 4.26
CA ASP A 48 -3.42 17.40 2.91
C ASP A 48 -4.91 17.00 2.91
N ILE A 49 -5.76 18.02 3.14
CA ILE A 49 -7.22 17.88 3.21
C ILE A 49 -7.76 17.26 1.93
N THR A 50 -7.16 17.61 0.78
CA THR A 50 -7.61 17.14 -0.54
C THR A 50 -7.36 15.67 -0.71
N ALA A 51 -6.18 15.18 -0.33
CA ALA A 51 -5.81 13.78 -0.39
C ALA A 51 -6.65 12.93 0.59
N HIS A 52 -6.91 13.41 1.80
CA HIS A 52 -7.78 12.69 2.74
C HIS A 52 -9.23 12.63 2.26
N ARG A 53 -9.78 13.71 1.70
CA ARG A 53 -11.14 13.71 1.12
C ARG A 53 -11.29 12.87 -0.14
N ALA A 54 -10.19 12.51 -0.81
CA ALA A 54 -10.23 11.58 -1.94
C ALA A 54 -10.47 10.12 -1.51
N ARG A 55 -10.18 9.74 -0.26
CA ARG A 55 -10.33 8.37 0.26
C ARG A 55 -11.74 7.78 0.04
N PRO A 56 -12.84 8.42 0.47
CA PRO A 56 -14.19 7.89 0.25
C PRO A 56 -14.52 7.67 -1.23
N TRP A 57 -14.04 8.55 -2.12
CA TRP A 57 -14.24 8.43 -3.56
C TRP A 57 -13.49 7.26 -4.16
N ILE A 58 -12.24 7.05 -3.75
CA ILE A 58 -11.42 5.91 -4.18
C ILE A 58 -12.06 4.60 -3.70
N LEU A 59 -12.53 4.55 -2.45
CA LEU A 59 -13.23 3.39 -1.90
C LEU A 59 -14.52 3.08 -2.68
N GLY A 60 -15.28 4.12 -3.01
CA GLY A 60 -16.46 3.99 -3.88
C GLY A 60 -16.08 3.42 -5.25
N ALA A 61 -15.03 3.93 -5.89
CA ALA A 61 -14.55 3.41 -7.17
C ALA A 61 -14.11 1.94 -7.09
N LEU A 62 -13.45 1.53 -6.00
CA LEU A 62 -13.08 0.13 -5.75
C LEU A 62 -14.31 -0.79 -5.62
N CYS A 63 -15.39 -0.33 -4.98
CA CYS A 63 -16.64 -1.10 -4.88
C CYS A 63 -17.26 -1.38 -6.25
N PHE A 64 -17.07 -0.49 -7.23
CA PHE A 64 -17.59 -0.66 -8.59
C PHE A 64 -16.61 -1.35 -9.55
N LEU A 65 -15.37 -1.60 -9.15
CA LEU A 65 -14.37 -2.25 -10.00
C LEU A 65 -14.81 -3.65 -10.51
N PRO A 66 -15.43 -4.54 -9.70
CA PRO A 66 -15.97 -5.80 -10.18
C PRO A 66 -17.08 -5.63 -11.23
N ALA A 67 -17.93 -4.61 -11.07
CA ALA A 67 -18.97 -4.29 -12.04
C ALA A 67 -18.38 -3.79 -13.37
N ALA A 68 -17.36 -2.94 -13.32
CA ALA A 68 -16.63 -2.49 -14.49
C ALA A 68 -15.96 -3.67 -15.24
N ALA A 69 -15.35 -4.60 -14.50
CA ALA A 69 -14.80 -5.82 -15.07
C ALA A 69 -15.88 -6.70 -15.71
N GLY A 70 -17.03 -6.87 -15.05
CA GLY A 70 -18.19 -7.59 -15.58
C GLY A 70 -18.76 -6.95 -16.85
N LEU A 71 -18.81 -5.62 -16.90
CA LEU A 71 -19.26 -4.87 -18.08
C LEU A 71 -18.27 -5.03 -19.24
N ALA A 72 -16.97 -4.88 -18.99
CA ALA A 72 -15.93 -5.11 -19.98
C ALA A 72 -16.01 -6.55 -20.55
N TYR A 73 -16.24 -7.54 -19.69
CA TYR A 73 -16.46 -8.93 -20.11
C TYR A 73 -17.73 -9.08 -20.95
N ALA A 74 -18.86 -8.48 -20.57
CA ALA A 74 -20.14 -8.58 -21.29
C ALA A 74 -20.06 -7.94 -22.70
N LEU A 75 -19.36 -6.81 -22.82
CA LEU A 75 -19.18 -6.08 -24.09
C LEU A 75 -18.09 -6.69 -24.98
N SER A 76 -17.24 -7.56 -24.45
CA SER A 76 -16.13 -8.15 -25.21
C SER A 76 -16.62 -9.17 -26.26
N GLY A 77 -15.79 -9.41 -27.29
CA GLY A 77 -16.05 -10.41 -28.34
C GLY A 77 -15.96 -11.84 -27.81
N THR A 78 -16.42 -12.80 -28.60
CA THR A 78 -16.52 -14.22 -28.19
C THR A 78 -15.16 -14.83 -27.79
N ILE A 79 -14.09 -14.55 -28.55
CA ILE A 79 -12.74 -15.01 -28.26
C ILE A 79 -12.22 -14.40 -26.94
N ALA A 80 -12.41 -13.09 -26.79
CA ALA A 80 -11.97 -12.39 -25.58
C ALA A 80 -12.67 -12.91 -24.33
N ARG A 81 -13.98 -13.18 -24.40
CA ARG A 81 -14.76 -13.80 -23.30
C ARG A 81 -14.30 -15.22 -22.98
N TYR A 82 -14.00 -16.01 -24.01
CA TYR A 82 -13.47 -17.35 -23.81
C TYR A 82 -12.15 -17.31 -23.04
N LEU A 83 -11.21 -16.46 -23.48
CA LEU A 83 -9.91 -16.28 -22.82
C LEU A 83 -10.06 -15.73 -21.41
N ALA A 84 -10.89 -14.71 -21.21
CA ALA A 84 -11.13 -14.12 -19.90
C ALA A 84 -11.74 -15.13 -18.93
N ARG A 85 -12.69 -15.99 -19.37
CA ARG A 85 -13.29 -17.03 -18.55
C ARG A 85 -12.28 -18.11 -18.15
N GLN A 86 -11.44 -18.56 -19.09
CA GLN A 86 -10.37 -19.53 -18.80
C GLN A 86 -9.37 -18.95 -17.80
N PHE A 87 -8.93 -17.71 -18.04
CA PHE A 87 -8.00 -17.01 -17.16
C PHE A 87 -8.58 -16.81 -15.76
N LEU A 88 -9.82 -16.30 -15.65
CA LEU A 88 -10.44 -16.00 -14.35
C LEU A 88 -10.58 -17.26 -13.48
N GLY A 89 -10.97 -18.42 -14.08
CA GLY A 89 -11.04 -19.67 -13.34
C GLY A 89 -9.68 -20.12 -12.79
N ILE A 90 -8.64 -20.03 -13.62
CA ILE A 90 -7.26 -20.36 -13.21
C ILE A 90 -6.76 -19.37 -12.17
N PHE A 91 -7.03 -18.07 -12.38
CA PHE A 91 -6.63 -17.01 -11.45
C PHE A 91 -7.25 -17.21 -10.07
N ALA A 92 -8.55 -17.52 -10.00
CA ALA A 92 -9.23 -17.79 -8.73
C ALA A 92 -8.58 -18.96 -7.98
N ILE A 93 -8.24 -20.05 -8.68
CA ILE A 93 -7.57 -21.21 -8.08
C ILE A 93 -6.16 -20.83 -7.60
N CYS A 94 -5.36 -20.17 -8.44
CA CYS A 94 -4.00 -19.76 -8.07
C CYS A 94 -4.00 -18.79 -6.89
N PHE A 95 -4.90 -17.79 -6.90
CA PHE A 95 -5.01 -16.84 -5.81
C PHE A 95 -5.44 -17.50 -4.50
N SER A 96 -6.46 -18.37 -4.54
CA SER A 96 -6.91 -19.11 -3.35
C SER A 96 -5.84 -20.04 -2.80
N ALA A 97 -5.07 -20.70 -3.68
CA ALA A 97 -3.97 -21.56 -3.25
C ALA A 97 -2.84 -20.75 -2.59
N LEU A 98 -2.42 -19.63 -3.21
CA LEU A 98 -1.41 -18.75 -2.64
C LEU A 98 -1.87 -18.15 -1.32
N PHE A 99 -3.13 -17.71 -1.24
CA PHE A 99 -3.72 -17.17 -0.03
C PHE A 99 -3.74 -18.21 1.10
N ALA A 100 -4.12 -19.45 0.80
CA ALA A 100 -4.11 -20.54 1.78
C ALA A 100 -2.69 -20.86 2.28
N ILE A 101 -1.72 -20.94 1.36
CA ILE A 101 -0.31 -21.16 1.73
C ILE A 101 0.21 -20.02 2.60
N TRP A 102 -0.02 -18.78 2.18
CA TRP A 102 0.40 -17.61 2.94
C TRP A 102 -0.24 -17.60 4.35
N LEU A 103 -1.56 -17.84 4.42
CA LEU A 103 -2.30 -17.88 5.68
C LEU A 103 -1.75 -18.96 6.63
N LEU A 104 -1.42 -20.14 6.11
CA LEU A 104 -0.85 -21.23 6.93
C LEU A 104 0.53 -20.87 7.47
N LEU A 105 1.39 -20.26 6.64
CA LEU A 105 2.73 -19.83 7.05
C LEU A 105 2.67 -18.70 8.06
N ASP A 106 1.84 -17.69 7.83
CA ASP A 106 1.66 -16.57 8.75
C ASP A 106 1.04 -17.01 10.08
N LEU A 107 0.05 -17.90 10.02
CA LEU A 107 -0.54 -18.49 11.22
C LEU A 107 0.48 -19.28 12.04
N GLN A 108 1.35 -20.07 11.39
CA GLN A 108 2.42 -20.80 12.08
C GLN A 108 3.36 -19.86 12.82
N ASN A 109 3.70 -18.71 12.21
CA ASN A 109 4.59 -17.73 12.80
C ASN A 109 3.96 -16.97 13.99
N ASN A 110 2.65 -16.67 13.90
CA ASN A 110 1.96 -15.82 14.89
C ASN A 110 1.06 -16.60 15.86
N LEU A 111 0.99 -17.93 15.76
CA LEU A 111 0.09 -18.76 16.57
C LEU A 111 0.37 -18.68 18.07
N SER A 112 1.65 -18.63 18.46
CA SER A 112 2.07 -18.50 19.86
C SER A 112 1.58 -17.18 20.47
N ASP A 113 1.64 -16.13 19.70
CA ASP A 113 1.31 -14.78 20.11
C ASP A 113 -0.21 -14.57 20.22
N LEU A 114 -0.95 -15.13 19.27
CA LEU A 114 -2.42 -15.09 19.25
C LEU A 114 -3.09 -15.95 20.33
N ARG A 115 -2.39 -16.97 20.85
CA ARG A 115 -2.90 -17.84 21.95
C ARG A 115 -3.01 -17.12 23.29
N GLY A 116 -2.27 -16.04 23.50
CA GLY A 116 -2.31 -15.27 24.76
C GLY A 116 -3.63 -14.53 25.01
N GLY A 117 -4.47 -14.33 24.02
CA GLY A 117 -5.73 -13.60 24.14
C GLY A 117 -6.89 -14.45 24.69
N LYS A 118 -7.79 -13.81 25.47
CA LYS A 118 -8.98 -14.47 26.07
C LYS A 118 -9.95 -15.06 25.03
N HIS A 119 -9.95 -14.56 23.77
CA HIS A 119 -10.84 -14.96 22.68
C HIS A 119 -10.05 -15.17 21.37
N MET A 120 -9.19 -16.19 21.37
CA MET A 120 -8.25 -16.48 20.27
C MET A 120 -8.89 -16.40 18.85
N LEU A 121 -10.02 -17.07 18.62
CA LEU A 121 -10.66 -17.08 17.28
C LEU A 121 -11.17 -15.70 16.85
N ALA A 122 -11.72 -14.92 17.79
CA ALA A 122 -12.16 -13.56 17.51
C ALA A 122 -10.96 -12.65 17.20
N THR A 123 -9.90 -12.73 17.98
CA THR A 123 -8.65 -11.98 17.75
C THR A 123 -8.03 -12.34 16.39
N MET A 124 -7.98 -13.64 16.05
CA MET A 124 -7.53 -14.08 14.73
C MET A 124 -8.40 -13.52 13.60
N GLY A 125 -9.73 -13.54 13.76
CA GLY A 125 -10.65 -13.00 12.77
C GLY A 125 -10.43 -11.49 12.55
N VAL A 126 -10.25 -10.73 13.61
CA VAL A 126 -9.95 -9.29 13.54
C VAL A 126 -8.57 -9.07 12.92
N PHE A 127 -7.54 -9.78 13.36
CA PHE A 127 -6.17 -9.68 12.86
C PHE A 127 -6.08 -9.91 11.35
N TYR A 128 -6.59 -11.04 10.86
CA TYR A 128 -6.57 -11.32 9.42
C TYR A 128 -7.55 -10.46 8.62
N GLY A 129 -8.67 -10.07 9.21
CA GLY A 129 -9.63 -9.17 8.60
C GLY A 129 -9.05 -7.77 8.34
N THR A 130 -8.33 -7.21 9.30
CA THR A 130 -7.67 -5.90 9.15
C THR A 130 -6.52 -5.95 8.17
N ARG A 131 -5.73 -7.03 8.13
CA ARG A 131 -4.59 -7.20 7.21
C ARG A 131 -4.98 -7.62 5.79
N LEU A 132 -6.26 -7.90 5.52
CA LEU A 132 -6.71 -8.36 4.21
C LEU A 132 -6.29 -7.45 3.04
N PRO A 133 -6.36 -6.11 3.12
CA PRO A 133 -5.89 -5.23 2.04
C PRO A 133 -4.41 -5.39 1.70
N SER A 134 -3.54 -5.51 2.71
CA SER A 134 -2.09 -5.70 2.50
C SER A 134 -1.78 -7.08 1.94
N ILE A 135 -2.49 -8.12 2.39
CA ILE A 135 -2.35 -9.50 1.89
C ILE A 135 -2.75 -9.58 0.40
N ILE A 136 -3.86 -8.96 0.02
CA ILE A 136 -4.29 -8.91 -1.38
C ILE A 136 -3.22 -8.21 -2.23
N LEU A 137 -2.72 -7.07 -1.77
CA LEU A 137 -1.68 -6.31 -2.46
C LEU A 137 -0.42 -7.15 -2.70
N LEU A 138 0.01 -7.91 -1.69
CA LEU A 138 1.17 -8.79 -1.75
C LEU A 138 0.97 -9.94 -2.74
N LEU A 139 -0.17 -10.63 -2.68
CA LEU A 139 -0.38 -11.89 -3.41
C LEU A 139 -0.79 -11.69 -4.87
N LEU A 140 -1.37 -10.52 -5.20
CA LEU A 140 -1.98 -10.28 -6.51
C LEU A 140 -1.00 -10.41 -7.69
N PRO A 141 0.23 -9.84 -7.67
CA PRO A 141 1.19 -9.98 -8.76
C PRO A 141 1.63 -11.45 -8.97
N TYR A 142 1.80 -12.21 -7.89
CA TYR A 142 2.19 -13.62 -7.98
C TYR A 142 1.05 -14.49 -8.53
N ALA A 143 -0.18 -14.24 -8.11
CA ALA A 143 -1.35 -14.92 -8.64
C ALA A 143 -1.56 -14.62 -10.13
N LEU A 144 -1.34 -13.37 -10.54
CA LEU A 144 -1.33 -12.97 -11.96
C LEU A 144 -0.27 -13.73 -12.75
N LEU A 145 0.96 -13.77 -12.25
CA LEU A 145 2.06 -14.48 -12.91
C LEU A 145 1.72 -15.94 -13.17
N LEU A 146 1.38 -16.66 -12.09
CA LEU A 146 1.11 -18.11 -12.18
C LEU A 146 -0.10 -18.40 -13.06
N SER A 147 -1.17 -17.63 -12.93
CA SER A 147 -2.39 -17.83 -13.72
C SER A 147 -2.17 -17.53 -15.20
N LEU A 148 -1.40 -16.48 -15.54
CA LEU A 148 -1.05 -16.15 -16.92
C LEU A 148 -0.19 -17.25 -17.56
N LEU A 149 0.86 -17.69 -16.87
CA LEU A 149 1.75 -18.72 -17.37
C LEU A 149 1.00 -20.04 -17.59
N TYR A 150 0.17 -20.44 -16.62
CA TYR A 150 -0.62 -21.65 -16.75
C TYR A 150 -1.67 -21.55 -17.86
N CYS A 151 -2.42 -20.45 -17.91
CA CYS A 151 -3.47 -20.22 -18.91
C CYS A 151 -2.88 -20.21 -20.34
N LEU A 152 -1.86 -19.37 -20.57
CA LEU A 152 -1.22 -19.26 -21.88
C LEU A 152 -0.46 -20.54 -22.26
N GLY A 153 0.18 -21.21 -21.31
CA GLY A 153 0.83 -22.50 -21.50
C GLY A 153 -0.17 -23.58 -21.91
N LYS A 154 -1.34 -23.66 -21.26
CA LYS A 154 -2.43 -24.57 -21.62
C LYS A 154 -2.93 -24.31 -23.05
N LEU A 155 -3.28 -23.05 -23.36
CA LEU A 155 -3.78 -22.63 -24.67
C LEU A 155 -2.73 -22.84 -25.78
N SER A 156 -1.45 -22.71 -25.47
CA SER A 156 -0.36 -23.01 -26.40
C SER A 156 -0.23 -24.51 -26.66
N LYS A 157 -0.33 -25.34 -25.60
CA LYS A 157 -0.26 -26.82 -25.68
C LYS A 157 -1.43 -27.39 -26.50
N THR A 158 -2.64 -26.87 -26.32
CA THR A 158 -3.84 -27.24 -27.10
C THR A 158 -3.85 -26.64 -28.52
N ARG A 159 -2.85 -25.80 -28.86
CA ARG A 159 -2.71 -25.07 -30.14
C ARG A 159 -3.85 -24.07 -30.41
N GLU A 160 -4.61 -23.69 -29.41
CA GLU A 160 -5.71 -22.76 -29.56
C GLU A 160 -5.22 -21.35 -29.96
N ILE A 161 -4.10 -20.89 -29.38
CA ILE A 161 -3.46 -19.61 -29.78
C ILE A 161 -3.06 -19.64 -31.26
N LEU A 162 -2.48 -20.74 -31.73
CA LEU A 162 -2.11 -20.90 -33.13
C LEU A 162 -3.33 -20.88 -34.03
N ALA A 163 -4.40 -21.58 -33.67
CA ALA A 163 -5.67 -21.57 -34.43
C ALA A 163 -6.27 -20.16 -34.50
N MET A 164 -6.25 -19.39 -33.42
CA MET A 164 -6.73 -17.99 -33.41
C MET A 164 -5.91 -17.09 -34.32
N ILE A 165 -4.58 -17.28 -34.38
CA ILE A 165 -3.71 -16.51 -35.28
C ILE A 165 -3.97 -16.91 -36.75
N GLN A 166 -4.16 -18.20 -37.04
CA GLN A 166 -4.47 -18.68 -38.39
C GLN A 166 -5.82 -18.18 -38.93
N THR A 167 -6.77 -17.87 -38.02
CA THR A 167 -8.03 -17.21 -38.42
C THR A 167 -7.91 -15.69 -38.63
N GLY A 168 -6.67 -15.16 -38.64
CA GLY A 168 -6.40 -13.73 -38.94
C GLY A 168 -6.36 -12.82 -37.73
N HIS A 169 -6.43 -13.34 -36.52
CA HIS A 169 -6.34 -12.53 -35.30
C HIS A 169 -4.87 -12.22 -34.96
N ALA A 170 -4.54 -10.94 -34.84
CA ALA A 170 -3.22 -10.52 -34.41
C ALA A 170 -2.96 -10.94 -32.94
N LEU A 171 -1.75 -11.40 -32.62
CA LEU A 171 -1.36 -11.84 -31.28
C LEU A 171 -1.68 -10.81 -30.18
N PRO A 172 -1.43 -9.49 -30.36
CA PRO A 172 -1.81 -8.49 -29.35
C PRO A 172 -3.32 -8.47 -29.06
N ARG A 173 -4.16 -8.70 -30.06
CA ARG A 173 -5.63 -8.76 -29.89
C ARG A 173 -6.06 -10.00 -29.10
N VAL A 174 -5.35 -11.13 -29.27
CA VAL A 174 -5.57 -12.35 -28.48
C VAL A 174 -5.18 -12.14 -27.02
N VAL A 175 -4.09 -11.40 -26.75
CA VAL A 175 -3.61 -11.15 -25.37
C VAL A 175 -4.34 -9.98 -24.69
N ALA A 176 -5.03 -9.11 -25.45
CA ALA A 176 -5.71 -7.92 -24.94
C ALA A 176 -6.60 -8.16 -23.70
N PRO A 177 -7.45 -9.22 -23.61
CA PRO A 177 -8.25 -9.47 -22.40
C PRO A 177 -7.40 -9.78 -21.16
N LEU A 178 -6.22 -10.36 -21.33
CA LEU A 178 -5.29 -10.63 -20.22
C LEU A 178 -4.59 -9.34 -19.77
N ILE A 179 -4.25 -8.45 -20.70
CA ILE A 179 -3.74 -7.11 -20.38
C ILE A 179 -4.80 -6.30 -19.63
N ALA A 180 -6.06 -6.38 -20.06
CA ALA A 180 -7.19 -5.74 -19.38
C ALA A 180 -7.36 -6.27 -17.95
N ALA A 181 -7.21 -7.58 -17.73
CA ALA A 181 -7.23 -8.17 -16.39
C ALA A 181 -6.06 -7.64 -15.53
N GLY A 182 -4.86 -7.54 -16.11
CA GLY A 182 -3.72 -6.91 -15.43
C GLY A 182 -3.97 -5.45 -15.06
N LEU A 183 -4.58 -4.68 -15.95
CA LEU A 183 -4.95 -3.29 -15.68
C LEU A 183 -5.98 -3.19 -14.54
N LEU A 184 -6.98 -4.06 -14.50
CA LEU A 184 -7.94 -4.12 -13.40
C LEU A 184 -7.26 -4.44 -12.06
N CYS A 185 -6.31 -5.37 -12.06
CA CYS A 185 -5.50 -5.66 -10.88
C CYS A 185 -4.62 -4.47 -10.47
N THR A 186 -4.04 -3.76 -11.44
CA THR A 186 -3.29 -2.52 -11.18
C THR A 186 -4.16 -1.45 -10.51
N LEU A 187 -5.39 -1.25 -11.00
CA LEU A 187 -6.34 -0.30 -10.41
C LEU A 187 -6.76 -0.72 -8.99
N LEU A 188 -6.98 -2.01 -8.77
CA LEU A 188 -7.26 -2.55 -7.43
C LEU A 188 -6.09 -2.30 -6.48
N CYS A 189 -4.86 -2.61 -6.91
CA CYS A 189 -3.66 -2.34 -6.14
C CYS A 189 -3.49 -0.85 -5.84
N ALA A 190 -3.70 0.03 -6.84
CA ALA A 190 -3.58 1.48 -6.67
C ALA A 190 -4.58 2.00 -5.62
N GLY A 191 -5.82 1.55 -5.67
CA GLY A 191 -6.84 1.93 -4.71
C GLY A 191 -6.53 1.44 -3.30
N LEU A 192 -6.17 0.16 -3.12
CA LEU A 192 -5.84 -0.40 -1.81
C LEU A 192 -4.56 0.22 -1.23
N ASN A 193 -3.55 0.45 -2.07
CA ASN A 193 -2.27 1.03 -1.67
C ASN A 193 -2.35 2.52 -1.33
N TYR A 194 -3.42 3.20 -1.72
CA TYR A 194 -3.60 4.62 -1.43
C TYR A 194 -3.60 4.92 0.07
N HIS A 195 -4.28 4.08 0.86
CA HIS A 195 -4.44 4.28 2.30
C HIS A 195 -4.55 2.97 3.08
N TRP A 196 -5.42 2.03 2.66
CA TRP A 196 -5.83 0.89 3.50
C TRP A 196 -4.75 -0.17 3.67
N ALA A 197 -4.00 -0.52 2.63
CA ALA A 197 -2.99 -1.57 2.73
C ALA A 197 -1.79 -1.17 3.61
N PRO A 198 -1.23 0.07 3.53
CA PRO A 198 -0.16 0.50 4.43
C PRO A 198 -0.57 0.50 5.90
N ILE A 199 -1.74 1.05 6.21
CA ILE A 199 -2.22 1.15 7.59
C ILE A 199 -2.60 -0.22 8.16
N ALA A 200 -3.14 -1.12 7.32
CA ALA A 200 -3.48 -2.47 7.73
C ALA A 200 -2.30 -3.26 8.28
N GLU A 201 -1.10 -2.97 7.82
CA GLU A 201 0.13 -3.61 8.30
C GLU A 201 0.47 -3.15 9.72
N GLY A 202 0.46 -1.84 9.97
CA GLY A 202 0.68 -1.27 11.30
C GLY A 202 -0.39 -1.70 12.32
N THR A 203 -1.67 -1.64 11.94
CA THR A 203 -2.78 -2.08 12.81
C THR A 203 -2.69 -3.58 13.13
N GLY A 204 -2.20 -4.41 12.20
CA GLY A 204 -1.96 -5.83 12.46
C GLY A 204 -0.93 -6.05 13.57
N ASP A 205 0.17 -5.31 13.53
CA ASP A 205 1.23 -5.40 14.54
C ASP A 205 0.74 -4.94 15.92
N GLU A 206 -0.12 -3.93 15.99
CA GLU A 206 -0.74 -3.49 17.25
C GLU A 206 -1.65 -4.57 17.86
N ILE A 207 -2.49 -5.21 17.03
CA ILE A 207 -3.36 -6.30 17.50
C ILE A 207 -2.52 -7.45 18.06
N LEU A 208 -1.39 -7.75 17.44
CA LEU A 208 -0.47 -8.80 17.88
C LEU A 208 0.20 -8.43 19.20
N GLN A 209 0.66 -7.19 19.38
CA GLN A 209 1.22 -6.69 20.64
C GLN A 209 0.17 -6.73 21.76
N GLN A 210 -1.07 -6.32 21.48
CA GLN A 210 -2.16 -6.40 22.43
C GLN A 210 -2.46 -7.83 22.85
N ALA A 211 -2.40 -8.79 21.93
CA ALA A 211 -2.59 -10.21 22.22
C ALA A 211 -1.48 -10.76 23.14
N LYS A 212 -0.25 -10.26 23.01
CA LYS A 212 0.89 -10.58 23.89
C LYS A 212 0.77 -9.97 25.30
N GLY A 213 -0.19 -9.09 25.54
CA GLY A 213 -0.31 -8.37 26.82
C GLY A 213 0.78 -7.30 27.02
N VAL A 214 1.51 -6.94 25.96
CA VAL A 214 2.46 -5.83 25.98
C VAL A 214 1.67 -4.53 25.89
N PRO A 215 2.01 -3.48 26.68
CA PRO A 215 1.37 -2.18 26.52
C PRO A 215 1.53 -1.71 25.08
N VAL A 216 0.43 -1.59 24.36
CA VAL A 216 0.46 -1.12 22.99
C VAL A 216 0.89 0.34 23.00
N THR A 217 1.96 0.63 22.31
CA THR A 217 2.47 1.99 22.09
C THR A 217 2.53 2.18 20.60
N GLU A 218 1.81 3.15 20.06
CA GLU A 218 1.74 3.40 18.63
C GLU A 218 3.05 3.97 18.09
N ALA A 219 3.69 4.83 18.90
CA ALA A 219 5.04 5.31 18.65
C ALA A 219 5.73 5.61 19.99
N SER A 220 7.05 5.43 20.05
CA SER A 220 7.89 5.76 21.21
C SER A 220 9.06 6.65 20.82
N ASP A 221 9.54 7.43 21.79
CA ASP A 221 10.71 8.31 21.65
C ASP A 221 10.66 9.24 20.44
N VAL A 222 9.48 9.83 20.22
CA VAL A 222 9.21 10.66 19.05
C VAL A 222 9.75 12.06 19.27
N LEU A 223 10.57 12.52 18.34
CA LEU A 223 11.10 13.87 18.29
C LEU A 223 10.42 14.66 17.17
N TYR A 224 9.72 15.74 17.52
CA TYR A 224 9.07 16.63 16.56
C TYR A 224 9.54 18.07 16.75
N ARG A 225 9.94 18.73 15.66
CA ARG A 225 10.37 20.13 15.67
C ARG A 225 9.37 21.00 14.90
N ASN A 226 8.81 21.99 15.59
CA ASN A 226 8.09 23.09 14.96
C ASN A 226 9.09 24.25 14.71
N ALA A 227 9.49 24.42 13.44
CA ALA A 227 10.46 25.44 13.07
C ALA A 227 9.91 26.87 13.25
N ASP A 228 8.65 27.11 12.90
CA ASP A 228 8.01 28.43 12.96
C ASP A 228 7.88 28.95 14.39
N LYS A 229 7.54 28.06 15.32
CA LYS A 229 7.37 28.38 16.73
C LYS A 229 8.60 28.04 17.57
N ARG A 230 9.66 27.46 16.94
CA ARG A 230 10.92 27.06 17.57
C ARG A 230 10.73 26.19 18.80
N ARG A 231 9.74 25.32 18.76
CA ARG A 231 9.46 24.33 19.77
C ARG A 231 9.93 22.96 19.32
N LEU A 232 10.63 22.30 20.22
CA LEU A 232 11.05 20.91 20.07
C LEU A 232 10.25 20.08 21.07
N TRP A 233 9.52 19.11 20.56
CA TRP A 233 8.76 18.14 21.35
C TRP A 233 9.49 16.83 21.36
N MET A 234 9.64 16.25 22.54
CA MET A 234 10.03 14.86 22.73
C MET A 234 8.89 14.16 23.47
N VAL A 235 8.38 13.08 22.90
CA VAL A 235 7.27 12.32 23.46
C VAL A 235 7.72 10.89 23.65
N GLY A 236 7.79 10.44 24.91
CA GLY A 236 8.27 9.10 25.24
C GLY A 236 7.34 7.99 24.75
N ALA A 237 6.01 8.17 24.86
CA ALA A 237 5.09 7.16 24.36
C ALA A 237 3.73 7.73 23.93
N PHE A 238 3.24 7.26 22.77
CA PHE A 238 1.89 7.49 22.26
C PHE A 238 1.01 6.27 22.56
N PRO A 239 -0.08 6.41 23.33
CA PRO A 239 -1.05 5.33 23.50
C PRO A 239 -1.89 5.14 22.23
N PRO A 240 -2.45 3.94 21.96
CA PRO A 240 -3.23 3.66 20.76
C PRO A 240 -4.50 4.51 20.63
N ASP A 241 -5.06 4.98 21.73
CA ASP A 241 -6.24 5.83 21.77
C ASP A 241 -5.91 7.34 21.87
N TYR A 242 -4.68 7.76 21.49
CA TYR A 242 -4.28 9.18 21.54
C TYR A 242 -5.22 10.08 20.70
N GLU A 243 -5.78 9.55 19.62
CA GLU A 243 -6.78 10.22 18.80
C GLU A 243 -8.08 10.55 19.55
N LYS A 244 -8.46 9.71 20.50
CA LYS A 244 -9.64 9.87 21.34
C LYS A 244 -9.38 10.71 22.58
N GLY A 245 -8.16 11.27 22.73
CA GLY A 245 -7.76 12.11 23.84
C GLY A 245 -7.09 11.36 25.00
N ALA A 246 -6.59 10.13 24.75
CA ALA A 246 -5.73 9.46 25.72
C ALA A 246 -4.42 10.26 25.91
N PRO A 247 -3.92 10.40 27.16
CA PRO A 247 -2.77 11.25 27.45
C PRO A 247 -1.48 10.64 26.90
N LEU A 248 -0.69 11.48 26.20
CA LEU A 248 0.70 11.17 25.86
C LEU A 248 1.53 11.03 27.16
N ARG A 249 2.56 10.19 27.12
CA ARG A 249 3.43 9.93 28.29
C ARG A 249 4.81 10.50 28.08
N ASP A 250 5.40 10.98 29.16
CA ASP A 250 6.77 11.48 29.24
C ASP A 250 7.06 12.52 28.14
N VAL A 251 6.32 13.63 28.20
CA VAL A 251 6.39 14.69 27.22
C VAL A 251 7.32 15.79 27.68
N GLU A 252 8.27 16.13 26.81
CA GLU A 252 9.16 17.27 27.02
C GLU A 252 9.00 18.27 25.87
N VAL A 253 8.84 19.55 26.21
CA VAL A 253 8.73 20.63 25.23
C VAL A 253 9.80 21.69 25.52
N THR A 254 10.67 21.90 24.55
CA THR A 254 11.74 22.87 24.61
C THR A 254 11.43 24.03 23.66
N THR A 255 11.50 25.27 24.15
CA THR A 255 11.31 26.47 23.34
C THR A 255 12.65 27.23 23.25
N SER A 256 13.03 27.60 22.03
CA SER A 256 14.28 28.33 21.75
C SER A 256 13.99 29.77 21.28
N GLY A 257 14.92 30.66 21.57
CA GLY A 257 14.91 32.06 21.10
C GLY A 257 15.32 32.20 19.63
N ASN A 258 15.33 33.44 19.14
CA ASN A 258 15.73 33.79 17.77
C ASN A 258 17.18 33.48 17.46
N ASP A 259 18.01 33.48 18.47
CA ASP A 259 19.44 33.24 18.46
C ASP A 259 19.82 31.77 18.74
N GLY A 260 18.82 30.89 18.86
CA GLY A 260 19.00 29.49 19.21
C GLY A 260 19.23 29.23 20.70
N THR A 261 19.19 30.28 21.55
CA THR A 261 19.29 30.10 22.99
C THR A 261 18.06 29.40 23.56
N LEU A 262 18.26 28.53 24.54
CA LEU A 262 17.18 27.85 25.26
C LEU A 262 16.45 28.85 26.14
N LEU A 263 15.14 28.99 25.94
CA LEU A 263 14.29 29.89 26.76
C LEU A 263 13.53 29.12 27.84
N THR A 264 12.84 28.06 27.45
CA THR A 264 12.06 27.26 28.40
C THR A 264 12.16 25.79 28.06
N ARG A 265 12.18 24.94 29.10
CA ARG A 265 12.05 23.50 29.00
C ARG A 265 10.97 23.05 29.94
N MET A 266 9.90 22.49 29.42
CA MET A 266 8.79 21.92 30.17
C MET A 266 8.81 20.41 30.03
N ALA A 267 8.84 19.70 31.14
CA ALA A 267 8.72 18.26 31.21
C ALA A 267 7.45 17.88 31.97
N ALA A 268 6.66 16.98 31.42
CA ALA A 268 5.42 16.51 32.01
C ALA A 268 5.29 14.98 31.87
N LYS A 269 4.77 14.32 32.92
CA LYS A 269 4.52 12.87 32.85
C LYS A 269 3.37 12.52 31.93
N ARG A 270 2.40 13.41 31.79
CA ARG A 270 1.25 13.23 30.91
C ARG A 270 0.91 14.54 30.21
N ALA A 271 0.57 14.45 28.92
CA ALA A 271 0.03 15.58 28.17
C ALA A 271 -1.24 15.14 27.45
N ARG A 272 -2.33 15.86 27.65
CA ARG A 272 -3.63 15.58 27.05
C ARG A 272 -4.01 16.69 26.11
N TRP A 273 -4.44 16.32 24.90
CA TRP A 273 -5.00 17.24 23.94
C TRP A 273 -6.53 17.30 24.06
N ASN A 274 -7.05 18.51 24.30
CA ASN A 274 -8.48 18.76 24.22
C ASN A 274 -8.85 19.20 22.79
N ARG A 275 -9.60 18.35 22.10
CA ARG A 275 -9.99 18.58 20.72
C ARG A 275 -10.98 19.72 20.53
N GLN A 276 -11.86 19.97 21.50
CA GLN A 276 -12.89 21.02 21.43
C GLN A 276 -12.27 22.40 21.60
N ASP A 277 -11.43 22.57 22.60
CA ASP A 277 -10.84 23.87 22.97
C ASP A 277 -9.47 24.09 22.29
N ARG A 278 -8.92 23.08 21.60
CA ARG A 278 -7.57 23.09 21.00
C ARG A 278 -6.49 23.51 22.00
N THR A 279 -6.53 22.89 23.19
CA THR A 279 -5.61 23.19 24.28
C THR A 279 -4.85 21.95 24.70
N TRP A 280 -3.61 22.16 25.10
CA TRP A 280 -2.79 21.13 25.75
C TRP A 280 -2.90 21.27 27.25
N THR A 281 -3.16 20.17 27.96
CA THR A 281 -3.13 20.07 29.42
C THR A 281 -1.99 19.16 29.82
N PHE A 282 -1.03 19.70 30.56
CA PHE A 282 0.15 18.99 31.05
C PHE A 282 -0.04 18.66 32.52
N GLU A 283 -0.04 17.37 32.86
CA GLU A 283 -0.20 16.86 34.21
C GLU A 283 1.17 16.47 34.79
N GLN A 284 1.40 16.79 36.04
CA GLN A 284 2.68 16.58 36.74
C GLN A 284 3.83 17.21 35.95
N ALA A 285 3.68 18.48 35.61
CA ALA A 285 4.61 19.23 34.80
C ALA A 285 5.61 20.01 35.66
N SER A 286 6.84 20.13 35.16
CA SER A 286 7.87 21.03 35.67
C SER A 286 8.38 21.90 34.55
N THR A 287 8.56 23.18 34.80
CA THR A 287 9.07 24.15 33.83
C THR A 287 10.39 24.75 34.32
N ALA A 288 11.43 24.68 33.49
CA ALA A 288 12.69 25.38 33.71
C ALA A 288 12.78 26.56 32.76
N THR A 289 12.94 27.77 33.29
CA THR A 289 13.12 29.02 32.51
C THR A 289 14.59 29.41 32.54
N PHE A 290 15.15 29.65 31.38
CA PHE A 290 16.54 30.02 31.20
C PHE A 290 16.65 31.49 30.82
N SER A 291 17.46 32.23 31.57
CA SER A 291 17.78 33.61 31.28
C SER A 291 19.30 33.78 31.09
N PRO A 292 19.75 34.59 30.11
CA PRO A 292 21.19 34.76 29.87
C PRO A 292 21.93 35.24 31.12
N GLY A 293 22.96 34.49 31.52
CA GLY A 293 23.79 34.83 32.67
C GLY A 293 23.20 34.53 34.06
N MET A 294 22.02 33.91 34.14
CA MET A 294 21.40 33.48 35.39
C MET A 294 21.22 31.97 35.44
N PRO A 295 21.24 31.37 36.67
CA PRO A 295 20.89 29.96 36.81
C PRO A 295 19.43 29.72 36.42
N PRO A 296 19.06 28.55 35.91
CA PRO A 296 17.71 28.20 35.52
C PRO A 296 16.76 28.25 36.72
N VAL A 297 15.59 28.87 36.50
CA VAL A 297 14.52 28.95 37.50
C VAL A 297 13.56 27.79 37.26
N TYR A 298 13.37 26.94 38.25
CA TYR A 298 12.44 25.78 38.21
C TYR A 298 11.11 26.15 38.85
N ASP A 299 10.03 25.87 38.15
CA ASP A 299 8.67 25.98 38.65
C ASP A 299 7.99 24.61 38.52
N VAL A 300 7.42 24.13 39.63
CA VAL A 300 6.73 22.83 39.70
C VAL A 300 5.35 23.09 40.33
N PRO A 301 4.36 23.51 39.51
CA PRO A 301 3.03 23.73 40.01
C PRO A 301 2.30 22.45 40.37
N ASP A 302 1.53 22.45 41.44
CA ASP A 302 0.67 21.36 41.85
C ASP A 302 -0.53 21.17 40.90
N ALA A 303 -0.94 22.23 40.21
CA ALA A 303 -2.05 22.20 39.26
C ALA A 303 -1.57 21.91 37.83
N PRO A 304 -2.40 21.23 37.00
CA PRO A 304 -2.08 21.02 35.60
C PRO A 304 -1.84 22.34 34.84
N ILE A 305 -0.81 22.36 34.00
CA ILE A 305 -0.52 23.52 33.15
C ILE A 305 -1.38 23.42 31.89
N VAL A 306 -2.23 24.40 31.65
CA VAL A 306 -3.03 24.50 30.42
C VAL A 306 -2.38 25.48 29.47
N GLN A 307 -2.02 25.01 28.26
CA GLN A 307 -1.44 25.83 27.21
C GLN A 307 -2.47 26.11 26.11
N HIS A 308 -2.74 27.40 25.88
CA HIS A 308 -3.63 27.89 24.84
C HIS A 308 -2.83 28.38 23.64
N GLY A 309 -3.40 28.19 22.42
CA GLY A 309 -2.82 28.77 21.20
C GLY A 309 -1.61 28.04 20.64
N TRP A 310 -1.30 26.84 21.14
CA TRP A 310 -0.31 25.98 20.52
C TRP A 310 -0.91 25.29 19.29
N SER A 311 -0.21 25.39 18.17
CA SER A 311 -0.67 24.85 16.88
C SER A 311 -0.42 23.35 16.71
N GLU A 312 0.47 22.80 17.51
CA GLU A 312 0.85 21.39 17.44
C GLU A 312 -0.27 20.49 17.93
N THR A 313 -0.57 19.47 17.15
CA THR A 313 -1.56 18.45 17.44
C THR A 313 -0.88 17.07 17.67
N PRO A 314 -1.52 16.13 18.38
CA PRO A 314 -0.95 14.80 18.59
C PRO A 314 -0.53 14.10 17.28
N TRP A 315 -1.25 14.33 16.20
CA TRP A 315 -0.96 13.76 14.88
C TRP A 315 0.30 14.34 14.22
N GLN A 316 0.53 15.62 14.35
CA GLN A 316 1.78 16.20 13.87
C GLN A 316 2.95 15.63 14.66
N LEU A 317 2.73 15.48 15.98
CA LEU A 317 3.76 14.97 16.88
C LEU A 317 4.11 13.49 16.61
N ILE A 318 3.13 12.63 16.28
CA ILE A 318 3.37 11.20 16.09
C ILE A 318 4.02 10.87 14.76
N LYS A 319 3.76 11.67 13.70
CA LYS A 319 4.21 11.39 12.33
C LYS A 319 5.69 10.98 12.21
N PRO A 320 6.65 11.66 12.87
CA PRO A 320 8.05 11.26 12.81
C PRO A 320 8.37 9.90 13.45
N GLY A 321 7.49 9.41 14.33
CA GLY A 321 7.66 8.13 15.02
C GLY A 321 7.03 6.94 14.29
N LEU A 322 6.21 7.19 13.27
CA LEU A 322 5.60 6.14 12.49
C LEU A 322 6.54 5.68 11.36
N PRO A 323 6.71 4.36 11.15
CA PRO A 323 7.53 3.89 10.05
C PRO A 323 6.91 4.34 8.72
N PRO A 324 7.71 4.89 7.78
CA PRO A 324 7.20 5.39 6.49
C PRO A 324 6.47 4.32 5.66
N SER A 325 6.83 3.04 5.87
CA SER A 325 6.17 1.88 5.26
C SER A 325 4.71 1.68 5.68
N ASN A 326 4.28 2.21 6.83
CA ASN A 326 2.91 2.06 7.33
C ASN A 326 2.03 3.28 6.99
N LEU A 327 2.60 4.31 6.36
CA LEU A 327 1.88 5.52 5.98
C LEU A 327 1.27 5.39 4.58
N GLY A 328 0.01 5.79 4.44
CA GLY A 328 -0.66 5.94 3.15
C GLY A 328 -0.22 7.21 2.42
N ILE A 329 -0.64 7.37 1.15
CA ILE A 329 -0.33 8.56 0.34
C ILE A 329 -0.78 9.85 1.02
N PRO A 330 -1.99 9.95 1.61
CA PRO A 330 -2.42 11.18 2.29
C PRO A 330 -1.54 11.56 3.47
N ASP A 331 -1.10 10.57 4.25
CA ASP A 331 -0.28 10.79 5.44
C ASP A 331 1.15 11.18 5.05
N LEU A 332 1.71 10.53 4.02
CA LEU A 332 3.01 10.88 3.44
C LEU A 332 3.00 12.30 2.86
N ASN A 333 1.94 12.67 2.12
CA ASN A 333 1.79 14.04 1.62
C ASN A 333 1.80 15.07 2.77
N GLY A 334 1.00 14.84 3.81
CA GLY A 334 0.95 15.72 4.97
C GLY A 334 2.31 15.81 5.69
N TRP A 335 3.03 14.69 5.81
CA TRP A 335 4.36 14.67 6.40
C TRP A 335 5.36 15.49 5.58
N LEU A 336 5.37 15.30 4.26
CA LEU A 336 6.27 16.00 3.34
C LEU A 336 5.99 17.51 3.32
N GLN A 337 4.72 17.92 3.32
CA GLN A 337 4.34 19.33 3.36
C GLN A 337 4.74 20.02 4.69
N THR A 338 4.53 19.34 5.81
CA THR A 338 4.86 19.88 7.13
C THR A 338 6.37 20.01 7.34
N ASN A 339 7.15 19.13 6.75
CA ASN A 339 8.62 19.11 6.91
C ASN A 339 9.38 19.70 5.70
N ALA A 340 8.69 20.26 4.72
CA ALA A 340 9.32 20.99 3.62
C ALA A 340 10.09 22.22 4.19
N GLY A 341 11.41 22.22 4.01
CA GLY A 341 12.30 23.28 4.52
C GLY A 341 12.98 23.00 5.87
N ASN A 342 12.68 21.88 6.53
CA ASN A 342 13.32 21.48 7.79
C ASN A 342 14.43 20.43 7.54
N GLU A 343 15.39 20.73 6.67
CA GLU A 343 16.43 19.78 6.25
C GLU A 343 17.42 19.39 7.37
N THR A 344 17.41 20.06 8.51
CA THR A 344 18.49 19.98 9.49
C THR A 344 18.39 18.83 10.50
N MET A 345 17.23 18.17 10.67
CA MET A 345 17.08 17.14 11.72
C MET A 345 16.42 15.82 11.32
N LEU A 346 15.67 15.77 10.24
CA LEU A 346 14.98 14.55 9.81
C LEU A 346 15.38 14.23 8.37
N ASN A 347 15.95 13.04 8.15
CA ASN A 347 16.24 12.58 6.80
C ASN A 347 14.93 12.35 6.03
N PRO A 348 14.58 13.14 4.99
CA PRO A 348 13.33 12.97 4.25
C PRO A 348 13.39 11.80 3.27
N ALA A 349 14.57 11.20 3.03
CA ALA A 349 14.76 10.16 2.03
C ALA A 349 13.84 8.95 2.22
N PRO A 350 13.63 8.38 3.41
CA PRO A 350 12.71 7.26 3.61
C PRO A 350 11.27 7.61 3.22
N TYR A 351 10.80 8.79 3.62
CA TYR A 351 9.42 9.23 3.34
C TYR A 351 9.19 9.52 1.86
N LEU A 352 10.14 10.19 1.20
CA LEU A 352 10.10 10.45 -0.24
C LEU A 352 10.18 9.14 -1.04
N THR A 353 11.05 8.21 -0.64
CA THR A 353 11.18 6.91 -1.28
C THR A 353 9.87 6.11 -1.18
N GLN A 354 9.29 6.04 0.01
CA GLN A 354 8.00 5.38 0.21
C GLN A 354 6.88 6.08 -0.53
N TRP A 355 6.87 7.40 -0.63
CA TRP A 355 5.88 8.15 -1.41
C TRP A 355 5.94 7.78 -2.90
N HIS A 356 7.12 7.78 -3.52
CA HIS A 356 7.27 7.34 -4.91
C HIS A 356 6.91 5.87 -5.08
N TYR A 357 7.26 5.03 -4.12
CA TYR A 357 6.97 3.60 -4.15
C TYR A 357 5.46 3.32 -4.09
N ARG A 358 4.69 4.09 -3.31
CA ARG A 358 3.22 3.96 -3.30
C ARG A 358 2.59 4.13 -4.67
N TRP A 359 3.16 4.99 -5.51
CA TRP A 359 2.71 5.20 -6.88
C TRP A 359 3.27 4.15 -7.86
N ALA A 360 4.47 3.66 -7.65
CA ALA A 360 5.11 2.66 -8.50
C ALA A 360 4.54 1.25 -8.29
N LEU A 361 4.31 0.84 -7.05
CA LEU A 361 3.88 -0.52 -6.67
C LEU A 361 2.72 -1.09 -7.50
N PRO A 362 1.64 -0.36 -7.80
CA PRO A 362 0.55 -0.88 -8.63
C PRO A 362 0.99 -1.29 -10.03
N ALA A 363 2.01 -0.64 -10.60
CA ALA A 363 2.51 -0.94 -11.93
C ALA A 363 3.13 -2.34 -12.04
N VAL A 364 3.58 -2.92 -10.92
CA VAL A 364 4.11 -4.30 -10.85
C VAL A 364 3.14 -5.32 -11.45
N CYS A 365 1.83 -5.15 -11.26
CA CYS A 365 0.83 -6.04 -11.87
C CYS A 365 0.89 -5.99 -13.41
N LEU A 366 1.02 -4.80 -13.99
CA LEU A 366 1.10 -4.63 -15.44
C LEU A 366 2.44 -5.14 -15.98
N VAL A 367 3.54 -4.86 -15.28
CA VAL A 367 4.88 -5.38 -15.60
C VAL A 367 4.87 -6.91 -15.61
N THR A 368 4.22 -7.53 -14.62
CA THR A 368 4.05 -8.98 -14.53
C THR A 368 3.32 -9.54 -15.76
N VAL A 369 2.27 -8.88 -16.23
CA VAL A 369 1.56 -9.30 -17.45
C VAL A 369 2.47 -9.18 -18.68
N LEU A 370 3.22 -8.08 -18.80
CA LEU A 370 4.15 -7.86 -19.92
C LEU A 370 5.27 -8.92 -19.97
N LEU A 371 5.73 -9.40 -18.81
CA LEU A 371 6.74 -10.45 -18.72
C LEU A 371 6.12 -11.84 -18.98
N ALA A 372 4.98 -12.14 -18.35
CA ALA A 372 4.36 -13.45 -18.41
C ALA A 372 3.78 -13.78 -19.79
N ALA A 373 3.19 -12.79 -20.48
CA ALA A 373 2.52 -13.02 -21.76
C ALA A 373 3.46 -13.60 -22.85
N PRO A 374 4.62 -13.01 -23.16
CA PRO A 374 5.51 -13.57 -24.18
C PRO A 374 6.14 -14.90 -23.76
N LEU A 375 6.35 -15.12 -22.47
CA LEU A 375 6.98 -16.33 -21.94
C LEU A 375 6.01 -17.51 -21.82
N GLY A 376 4.72 -17.26 -21.57
CA GLY A 376 3.66 -18.26 -21.51
C GLY A 376 3.24 -18.80 -22.89
N ILE A 377 3.44 -18.03 -23.96
CA ILE A 377 3.05 -18.42 -25.33
C ILE A 377 4.18 -19.25 -25.97
N HIS A 378 3.87 -20.48 -26.38
CA HIS A 378 4.80 -21.38 -27.06
C HIS A 378 4.23 -21.88 -28.40
N PHE A 379 5.03 -21.80 -29.47
CA PHE A 379 4.64 -22.33 -30.79
C PHE A 379 5.23 -23.70 -31.09
N SER A 380 6.14 -24.24 -30.22
CA SER A 380 6.75 -25.52 -30.40
C SER A 380 5.95 -26.66 -29.75
N ARG A 381 6.08 -27.88 -30.29
CA ARG A 381 5.45 -29.12 -29.76
C ARG A 381 5.98 -29.50 -28.37
N ARG A 382 7.23 -29.14 -28.03
CA ARG A 382 7.82 -29.41 -26.73
C ARG A 382 7.40 -28.31 -25.77
N ALA A 383 6.66 -28.70 -24.74
CA ALA A 383 6.37 -27.82 -23.62
C ALA A 383 7.70 -27.30 -23.04
N SER A 384 7.99 -26.02 -23.22
CA SER A 384 9.21 -25.43 -22.69
C SER A 384 8.98 -25.07 -21.23
N SER A 385 9.38 -25.95 -20.31
CA SER A 385 9.46 -25.62 -18.87
C SER A 385 10.38 -24.41 -18.61
N GLY A 386 11.32 -24.17 -19.53
CA GLY A 386 12.23 -23.01 -19.46
C GLY A 386 11.54 -21.65 -19.53
N GLY A 387 10.41 -21.52 -20.27
CA GLY A 387 9.65 -20.25 -20.28
C GLY A 387 9.02 -19.92 -18.93
N VAL A 388 8.48 -20.93 -18.26
CA VAL A 388 7.91 -20.77 -16.90
C VAL A 388 9.01 -20.43 -15.90
N ALA A 389 10.12 -21.18 -15.91
CA ALA A 389 11.27 -20.92 -15.05
C ALA A 389 11.83 -19.52 -15.26
N MET A 390 11.97 -19.05 -16.51
CA MET A 390 12.43 -17.71 -16.84
C MET A 390 11.46 -16.63 -16.32
N ALA A 391 10.15 -16.83 -16.44
CA ALA A 391 9.17 -15.87 -15.96
C ALA A 391 9.19 -15.77 -14.42
N VAL A 392 9.31 -16.90 -13.72
CA VAL A 392 9.43 -16.90 -12.25
C VAL A 392 10.72 -16.20 -11.83
N LEU A 393 11.84 -16.47 -12.52
CA LEU A 393 13.13 -15.85 -12.25
C LEU A 393 13.09 -14.33 -12.49
N LEU A 394 12.47 -13.87 -13.60
CA LEU A 394 12.34 -12.45 -13.88
C LEU A 394 11.43 -11.73 -12.86
N CYS A 395 10.32 -12.33 -12.49
CA CYS A 395 9.44 -11.72 -11.47
C CYS A 395 10.08 -11.74 -10.07
N GLY A 396 10.78 -12.82 -9.71
CA GLY A 396 11.58 -12.86 -8.50
C GLY A 396 12.70 -11.82 -8.51
N GLY A 397 13.37 -11.65 -9.66
CA GLY A 397 14.37 -10.62 -9.88
C GLY A 397 13.80 -9.20 -9.79
N LEU A 398 12.60 -8.96 -10.32
CA LEU A 398 11.90 -7.68 -10.16
C LEU A 398 11.67 -7.37 -8.67
N MET A 399 11.11 -8.33 -7.91
CA MET A 399 10.84 -8.13 -6.48
C MET A 399 12.12 -7.92 -5.68
N PHE A 400 13.16 -8.70 -5.97
CA PHE A 400 14.46 -8.53 -5.32
C PHE A 400 15.05 -7.14 -5.62
N LEU A 401 15.07 -6.75 -6.90
CA LEU A 401 15.61 -5.45 -7.29
C LEU A 401 14.82 -4.29 -6.71
N THR A 402 13.49 -4.42 -6.62
CA THR A 402 12.61 -3.41 -6.01
C THR A 402 12.96 -3.22 -4.52
N ASN A 403 13.02 -4.30 -3.74
CA ASN A 403 13.37 -4.20 -2.31
C ASN A 403 14.79 -3.66 -2.11
N PHE A 404 15.74 -4.10 -2.94
CA PHE A 404 17.11 -3.62 -2.91
C PHE A 404 17.19 -2.12 -3.22
N ALA A 405 16.55 -1.67 -4.30
CA ALA A 405 16.54 -0.27 -4.70
C ALA A 405 15.86 0.61 -3.63
N LEU A 406 14.75 0.14 -3.03
CA LEU A 406 14.07 0.85 -1.94
C LEU A 406 14.99 1.03 -0.73
N SER A 407 15.69 -0.01 -0.29
CA SER A 407 16.63 0.09 0.83
C SER A 407 17.73 1.13 0.56
N PHE A 408 18.24 1.21 -0.68
CA PHE A 408 19.22 2.24 -1.07
C PHE A 408 18.61 3.64 -1.16
N GLY A 409 17.35 3.75 -1.58
CA GLY A 409 16.61 5.01 -1.60
C GLY A 409 16.37 5.55 -0.19
N GLU A 410 15.93 4.69 0.73
CA GLU A 410 15.68 5.04 2.13
C GLU A 410 16.99 5.41 2.87
N ALA A 411 18.08 4.74 2.54
CA ALA A 411 19.40 5.10 3.06
C ALA A 411 19.99 6.40 2.46
N GLY A 412 19.34 6.97 1.42
CA GLY A 412 19.78 8.20 0.77
C GLY A 412 20.91 8.02 -0.26
N TYR A 413 21.31 6.79 -0.57
CA TYR A 413 22.34 6.52 -1.60
C TYR A 413 21.80 6.66 -3.02
N LEU A 414 20.51 6.45 -3.22
CA LEU A 414 19.84 6.59 -4.51
C LEU A 414 18.74 7.64 -4.40
N SER A 415 18.50 8.38 -5.50
CA SER A 415 17.39 9.33 -5.48
C SER A 415 16.05 8.60 -5.28
N PRO A 416 15.14 9.10 -4.45
CA PRO A 416 13.88 8.45 -4.11
C PRO A 416 13.04 8.02 -5.31
N ALA A 417 12.97 8.88 -6.34
CA ALA A 417 12.23 8.56 -7.57
C ALA A 417 12.86 7.40 -8.35
N LEU A 418 14.19 7.39 -8.49
CA LEU A 418 14.88 6.28 -9.17
C LEU A 418 14.75 4.98 -8.37
N ALA A 419 14.89 5.03 -7.07
CA ALA A 419 14.74 3.85 -6.21
C ALA A 419 13.38 3.16 -6.39
N ALA A 420 12.31 3.94 -6.52
CA ALA A 420 10.96 3.41 -6.65
C ALA A 420 10.61 2.95 -8.08
N TRP A 421 11.00 3.72 -9.12
CA TRP A 421 10.52 3.48 -10.49
C TRP A 421 11.48 2.69 -11.37
N LEU A 422 12.79 2.69 -11.08
CA LEU A 422 13.79 2.05 -11.93
C LEU A 422 13.54 0.54 -12.14
N PRO A 423 13.22 -0.26 -11.11
CA PRO A 423 12.92 -1.67 -11.30
C PRO A 423 11.79 -1.91 -12.29
N ASP A 424 10.68 -1.20 -12.13
CA ASP A 424 9.50 -1.33 -13.00
C ASP A 424 9.80 -0.93 -14.45
N LEU A 425 10.56 0.14 -14.66
CA LEU A 425 10.98 0.59 -15.99
C LEU A 425 11.88 -0.45 -16.67
N VAL A 426 12.89 -0.97 -15.97
CA VAL A 426 13.82 -1.97 -16.52
C VAL A 426 13.06 -3.24 -16.93
N PHE A 427 12.22 -3.76 -16.04
CA PHE A 427 11.48 -4.99 -16.34
C PHE A 427 10.34 -4.77 -17.35
N SER A 428 9.75 -3.58 -17.41
CA SER A 428 8.81 -3.22 -18.49
C SER A 428 9.51 -3.22 -19.85
N LEU A 429 10.72 -2.65 -19.96
CA LEU A 429 11.49 -2.67 -21.21
C LEU A 429 11.87 -4.11 -21.61
N ILE A 430 12.28 -4.93 -20.64
CA ILE A 430 12.53 -6.37 -20.89
C ILE A 430 11.25 -7.05 -21.41
N GLY A 431 10.13 -6.83 -20.75
CA GLY A 431 8.83 -7.40 -21.12
C GLY A 431 8.37 -6.98 -22.52
N LEU A 432 8.48 -5.69 -22.84
CA LEU A 432 8.17 -5.15 -24.18
C LEU A 432 9.09 -5.73 -25.25
N TYR A 433 10.39 -5.84 -24.99
CA TYR A 433 11.34 -6.47 -25.90
C TYR A 433 11.01 -7.94 -26.17
N LEU A 434 10.70 -8.70 -25.12
CA LEU A 434 10.28 -10.11 -25.26
C LEU A 434 8.97 -10.21 -26.04
N PHE A 435 8.02 -9.32 -25.79
CA PHE A 435 6.73 -9.30 -26.48
C PHE A 435 6.87 -8.96 -27.95
N GLN A 436 7.68 -7.95 -28.29
CA GLN A 436 7.99 -7.58 -29.69
C GLN A 436 8.67 -8.75 -30.44
N ARG A 437 9.61 -9.43 -29.80
CA ARG A 437 10.25 -10.63 -30.40
C ARG A 437 9.24 -11.74 -30.64
N ARG A 438 8.30 -11.93 -29.74
CA ARG A 438 7.27 -12.96 -29.87
C ARG A 438 6.31 -12.64 -31.03
N ILE A 439 5.93 -11.38 -31.22
CA ILE A 439 5.10 -10.94 -32.36
C ILE A 439 5.84 -11.17 -33.68
N SER A 440 7.15 -10.91 -33.73
CA SER A 440 7.98 -11.07 -34.93
C SER A 440 8.34 -12.54 -35.23
N GLY A 441 7.79 -13.51 -34.48
CA GLY A 441 8.04 -14.94 -34.70
C GLY A 441 9.47 -15.41 -34.41
N ARG A 442 10.33 -14.57 -33.82
CA ARG A 442 11.74 -14.91 -33.53
C ARG A 442 11.85 -15.74 -32.23
N PRO A 443 12.66 -16.83 -32.23
CA PRO A 443 12.82 -17.68 -31.05
C PRO A 443 13.56 -16.92 -29.94
N ILE A 444 12.93 -16.79 -28.76
CA ILE A 444 13.50 -16.12 -27.59
C ILE A 444 14.69 -16.93 -27.04
N TYR A 445 14.57 -18.23 -27.00
CA TYR A 445 15.53 -19.13 -26.36
C TYR A 445 16.89 -19.28 -27.08
N GLN A 446 16.90 -19.25 -28.42
CA GLN A 446 18.15 -19.41 -29.19
C GLN A 446 19.07 -18.20 -29.08
N THR A 447 18.51 -17.04 -28.84
CA THR A 447 19.30 -15.80 -28.72
C THR A 447 19.92 -15.65 -27.34
N LEU A 448 19.17 -15.98 -26.27
CA LEU A 448 19.73 -16.05 -24.92
C LEU A 448 20.86 -17.07 -24.83
N ARG A 449 20.69 -18.25 -25.46
CA ARG A 449 21.73 -19.28 -25.50
C ARG A 449 22.97 -18.81 -26.27
N ARG A 450 22.82 -18.05 -27.35
CA ARG A 450 23.96 -17.44 -28.06
C ARG A 450 24.69 -16.41 -27.24
N MET A 451 23.97 -15.54 -26.50
CA MET A 451 24.58 -14.54 -25.62
C MET A 451 25.39 -15.16 -24.46
N PHE A 452 25.09 -16.40 -24.04
CA PHE A 452 25.78 -17.10 -22.97
C PHE A 452 26.77 -18.17 -23.47
N HIS A 453 26.86 -18.42 -24.78
CA HIS A 453 27.76 -19.45 -25.35
C HIS A 453 28.75 -18.89 -26.36
N ASP A 454 28.70 -17.60 -26.67
CA ASP A 454 29.69 -16.91 -27.52
C ASP A 454 30.79 -16.21 -26.65
N GLU A 455 30.98 -16.67 -25.40
CA GLU A 455 32.20 -16.56 -24.61
C GLU A 455 32.83 -17.97 -24.51
#